data_a79e311c4241141fa8dde391a7e6dd17
#
_entry.id   a79e311c4241141fa8dde391a7e6dd17
#
_cell.length_a   1.000
_cell.length_b   1.000
_cell.length_c   1.000
_cell.angle_alpha   90.00
_cell.angle_beta   90.00
_cell.angle_gamma   90.00
#
_symmetry.space_group_name_H-M   'P 1'
#
loop_
_entity.id
_entity.type
_entity.pdbx_description
1 polymer ?
#
loop_
_entity_poly.entity_id
_entity_poly.type
_entity_poly.pdbx_seq_one_letter_code
_entity_poly.pdbx_strand_id
1 'polypeptide(L)'
;MDCKIAFFDLRNPSADDTKPLMLHELLFCPILTWACEELSVRGIQRFFVVCDEKWRTEVQAAVADYAGAALFTDADAALAAADGAVLMIPSPVLPVDVFSISPVYVADPYVLRAHLAAGKSLTSRPEGAENSVAFLPFRSAEELQRAMPLCRESIIARHIQKGVFVMDPAHTYIDPRCTIGEGTTILPGTILRGKTFIGSGCEIGPNTMIRDCTVGESTTVNASQLNESTVGSHTTVGPFAYVRPKCVIGDKCRVGDFVELKNSVLGNGTKVSHLTYVGDSDVGERVNFGCGTVTTNYDGHRKSRCTIGDDVFLGCNTNLIAPVTVGDGAYTAAGSTITEDVEADALAIARARQTNKPGWAARFRATWKKK
;
A
#
# COMPACT_ATOMS: atom_id res chain seq x y z
N MET A 1 27.92 0.88 -21.49
CA MET A 1 28.48 -0.37 -20.88
C MET A 1 27.29 -1.19 -20.41
N ASP A 2 27.21 -2.47 -20.75
CA ASP A 2 26.05 -3.33 -20.38
C ASP A 2 26.29 -3.87 -18.96
N CYS A 3 26.12 -3.00 -17.96
CA CYS A 3 26.33 -3.32 -16.55
C CYS A 3 25.01 -3.84 -15.96
N LYS A 4 25.04 -5.06 -15.40
CA LYS A 4 23.85 -5.71 -14.81
C LYS A 4 23.95 -5.90 -13.30
N ILE A 5 25.05 -5.48 -12.69
CA ILE A 5 25.33 -5.65 -11.26
C ILE A 5 25.50 -4.28 -10.62
N ALA A 6 24.71 -3.96 -9.59
CA ALA A 6 24.98 -2.83 -8.70
C ALA A 6 25.68 -3.34 -7.43
N PHE A 7 26.68 -2.62 -6.99
CA PHE A 7 27.46 -2.92 -5.80
C PHE A 7 27.33 -1.77 -4.80
N PHE A 8 26.78 -2.07 -3.63
CA PHE A 8 26.61 -1.13 -2.52
C PHE A 8 27.61 -1.47 -1.41
N ASP A 9 28.42 -0.51 -0.99
CA ASP A 9 29.20 -0.63 0.24
C ASP A 9 28.56 0.19 1.35
N LEU A 10 27.89 -0.51 2.27
CA LEU A 10 27.16 0.12 3.39
C LEU A 10 27.97 0.16 4.68
N ARG A 11 29.20 -0.33 4.67
CA ARG A 11 30.05 -0.29 5.84
C ARG A 11 30.39 1.14 6.18
N ASN A 12 30.30 1.48 7.46
CA ASN A 12 30.70 2.80 7.92
C ASN A 12 32.20 2.78 8.27
N PRO A 13 33.05 3.57 7.60
CA PRO A 13 34.47 3.68 7.95
C PRO A 13 34.73 4.43 9.27
N SER A 14 33.78 5.19 9.78
CA SER A 14 33.83 5.76 11.14
C SER A 14 33.36 4.72 12.14
N ALA A 15 34.10 4.51 13.22
CA ALA A 15 33.85 3.51 14.25
C ALA A 15 32.57 3.73 15.08
N ASP A 16 31.72 4.64 14.68
CA ASP A 16 30.44 4.91 15.33
C ASP A 16 29.44 3.82 14.96
N ASP A 17 28.83 3.22 15.97
CA ASP A 17 27.85 2.12 15.91
C ASP A 17 26.48 2.56 15.32
N THR A 18 26.50 3.48 14.36
CA THR A 18 25.33 4.08 13.79
C THR A 18 24.77 3.26 12.64
N LYS A 19 23.43 3.25 12.51
CA LYS A 19 22.72 2.60 11.40
C LYS A 19 23.16 3.19 10.06
N PRO A 20 23.50 2.34 9.05
CA PRO A 20 23.85 2.81 7.72
C PRO A 20 22.78 3.75 7.14
N LEU A 21 23.19 4.88 6.60
CA LEU A 21 22.28 5.90 6.07
C LEU A 21 21.34 5.37 4.99
N MET A 22 21.79 4.41 4.18
CA MET A 22 20.94 3.76 3.15
C MET A 22 19.80 2.90 3.72
N LEU A 23 19.85 2.55 5.00
CA LEU A 23 18.77 1.84 5.69
C LEU A 23 17.75 2.79 6.36
N HIS A 24 17.98 4.10 6.34
CA HIS A 24 16.98 5.06 6.80
C HIS A 24 15.79 5.08 5.85
N GLU A 25 14.60 5.22 6.41
CA GLU A 25 13.37 5.33 5.61
C GLU A 25 13.21 6.72 5.02
N LEU A 26 12.87 6.77 3.75
CA LEU A 26 12.46 7.96 3.03
C LEU A 26 11.26 7.61 2.15
N LEU A 27 10.18 8.38 2.24
CA LEU A 27 8.95 8.14 1.47
C LEU A 27 8.48 6.67 1.56
N PHE A 28 8.44 6.17 2.81
CA PHE A 28 7.87 4.89 3.24
C PHE A 28 8.68 3.62 2.95
N CYS A 29 9.90 3.72 2.45
CA CYS A 29 10.79 2.57 2.30
C CYS A 29 12.25 2.94 2.63
N PRO A 30 13.12 1.95 2.94
CA PRO A 30 14.55 2.19 3.04
C PRO A 30 15.11 2.77 1.74
N ILE A 31 16.05 3.69 1.84
CA ILE A 31 16.71 4.29 0.66
C ILE A 31 17.38 3.22 -0.21
N LEU A 32 17.93 2.17 0.40
CA LEU A 32 18.48 1.02 -0.32
C LEU A 32 17.42 0.35 -1.19
N THR A 33 16.21 0.13 -0.66
CA THR A 33 15.08 -0.43 -1.43
C THR A 33 14.73 0.46 -2.62
N TRP A 34 14.63 1.77 -2.41
CA TRP A 34 14.37 2.71 -3.49
C TRP A 34 15.49 2.72 -4.55
N ALA A 35 16.76 2.68 -4.11
CA ALA A 35 17.90 2.60 -5.04
C ALA A 35 17.85 1.31 -5.88
N CYS A 36 17.52 0.17 -5.28
CA CYS A 36 17.33 -1.08 -6.00
C CYS A 36 16.18 -1.00 -7.00
N GLU A 37 15.04 -0.42 -6.63
CA GLU A 37 13.89 -0.20 -7.52
C GLU A 37 14.28 0.64 -8.74
N GLU A 38 14.90 1.78 -8.52
CA GLU A 38 15.31 2.69 -9.59
C GLU A 38 16.34 2.06 -10.54
N LEU A 39 17.27 1.31 -9.97
CA LEU A 39 18.29 0.62 -10.76
C LEU A 39 17.73 -0.58 -11.51
N SER A 40 16.71 -1.29 -10.97
CA SER A 40 16.00 -2.35 -11.68
C SER A 40 15.31 -1.82 -12.93
N VAL A 41 14.65 -0.66 -12.84
CA VAL A 41 14.04 0.03 -14.00
C VAL A 41 15.09 0.38 -15.06
N ARG A 42 16.34 0.66 -14.66
CA ARG A 42 17.47 0.95 -15.56
C ARG A 42 18.18 -0.31 -16.08
N GLY A 43 17.67 -1.51 -15.77
CA GLY A 43 18.15 -2.79 -16.29
C GLY A 43 19.19 -3.50 -15.42
N ILE A 44 19.47 -3.03 -14.20
CA ILE A 44 20.27 -3.76 -13.21
C ILE A 44 19.45 -4.97 -12.74
N GLN A 45 20.09 -6.13 -12.67
CA GLN A 45 19.45 -7.41 -12.35
C GLN A 45 19.94 -8.03 -11.03
N ARG A 46 21.16 -7.65 -10.61
CA ARG A 46 21.82 -8.21 -9.43
C ARG A 46 22.28 -7.08 -8.51
N PHE A 47 22.14 -7.29 -7.21
CA PHE A 47 22.48 -6.30 -6.19
C PHE A 47 23.43 -6.93 -5.18
N PHE A 48 24.70 -6.56 -5.20
CA PHE A 48 25.69 -6.98 -4.24
C PHE A 48 25.78 -5.93 -3.14
N VAL A 49 25.49 -6.33 -1.91
CA VAL A 49 25.47 -5.41 -0.78
C VAL A 49 26.48 -5.89 0.26
N VAL A 50 27.49 -5.06 0.52
CA VAL A 50 28.46 -5.28 1.58
C VAL A 50 28.02 -4.52 2.81
N CYS A 51 27.87 -5.23 3.93
CA CYS A 51 27.45 -4.64 5.21
C CYS A 51 28.09 -5.35 6.40
N ASP A 52 28.13 -4.68 7.55
CA ASP A 52 28.51 -5.31 8.80
C ASP A 52 27.48 -6.37 9.21
N GLU A 53 27.94 -7.47 9.83
CA GLU A 53 27.06 -8.60 10.21
C GLU A 53 25.88 -8.17 11.11
N LYS A 54 26.05 -7.19 11.96
CA LYS A 54 25.00 -6.65 12.84
C LYS A 54 23.81 -6.03 12.07
N TRP A 55 24.00 -5.58 10.82
CA TRP A 55 22.95 -4.98 9.98
C TRP A 55 22.40 -5.94 8.92
N ARG A 56 22.86 -7.20 8.92
CA ARG A 56 22.50 -8.18 7.90
C ARG A 56 21.01 -8.42 7.78
N THR A 57 20.29 -8.47 8.91
CA THR A 57 18.85 -8.71 8.93
C THR A 57 18.09 -7.55 8.30
N GLU A 58 18.44 -6.32 8.63
CA GLU A 58 17.79 -5.12 8.09
C GLU A 58 18.10 -4.94 6.59
N VAL A 59 19.33 -5.22 6.20
CA VAL A 59 19.74 -5.20 4.78
C VAL A 59 18.99 -6.27 4.00
N GLN A 60 18.91 -7.50 4.54
CA GLN A 60 18.14 -8.58 3.90
C GLN A 60 16.66 -8.19 3.71
N ALA A 61 16.05 -7.56 4.72
CA ALA A 61 14.68 -7.08 4.61
C ALA A 61 14.53 -5.98 3.55
N ALA A 62 15.49 -5.05 3.46
CA ALA A 62 15.48 -3.96 2.49
C ALA A 62 15.59 -4.44 1.03
N VAL A 63 16.23 -5.59 0.79
CA VAL A 63 16.43 -6.15 -0.56
C VAL A 63 15.64 -7.44 -0.82
N ALA A 64 14.73 -7.83 0.06
CA ALA A 64 14.02 -9.10 0.00
C ALA A 64 13.22 -9.32 -1.31
N ASP A 65 12.80 -8.24 -1.94
CA ASP A 65 12.03 -8.27 -3.18
C ASP A 65 12.87 -8.48 -4.45
N TYR A 66 14.20 -8.45 -4.31
CA TYR A 66 15.13 -8.54 -5.44
C TYR A 66 15.84 -9.90 -5.42
N ALA A 67 15.35 -10.84 -6.23
CA ALA A 67 15.88 -12.22 -6.29
C ALA A 67 17.37 -12.31 -6.63
N GLY A 68 17.94 -11.29 -7.29
CA GLY A 68 19.36 -11.18 -7.60
C GLY A 68 20.20 -10.51 -6.50
N ALA A 69 19.64 -10.27 -5.30
CA ALA A 69 20.39 -9.67 -4.20
C ALA A 69 21.25 -10.69 -3.46
N ALA A 70 22.51 -10.32 -3.20
CA ALA A 70 23.47 -11.11 -2.43
C ALA A 70 24.18 -10.22 -1.40
N LEU A 71 24.29 -10.72 -0.17
CA LEU A 71 24.88 -10.01 0.95
C LEU A 71 26.27 -10.55 1.28
N PHE A 72 27.21 -9.64 1.49
CA PHE A 72 28.61 -9.93 1.81
C PHE A 72 29.02 -9.11 3.04
N THR A 73 30.01 -9.61 3.77
CA THR A 73 30.70 -8.86 4.84
C THR A 73 32.04 -8.29 4.37
N ASP A 74 32.53 -8.79 3.25
CA ASP A 74 33.79 -8.37 2.65
C ASP A 74 33.64 -7.95 1.18
N ALA A 75 34.25 -6.81 0.83
CA ALA A 75 34.15 -6.24 -0.50
C ALA A 75 34.92 -7.06 -1.55
N ASP A 76 36.11 -7.63 -1.19
CA ASP A 76 36.86 -8.44 -2.15
C ASP A 76 36.12 -9.72 -2.52
N ALA A 77 35.51 -10.37 -1.53
CA ALA A 77 34.65 -11.54 -1.76
C ALA A 77 33.46 -11.22 -2.67
N ALA A 78 32.82 -10.07 -2.45
CA ALA A 78 31.69 -9.62 -3.28
C ALA A 78 32.14 -9.33 -4.72
N LEU A 79 33.28 -8.67 -4.91
CA LEU A 79 33.85 -8.39 -6.23
C LEU A 79 34.32 -9.66 -6.94
N ALA A 80 34.85 -10.65 -6.19
CA ALA A 80 35.26 -11.94 -6.75
C ALA A 80 34.05 -12.75 -7.29
N ALA A 81 32.85 -12.52 -6.73
CA ALA A 81 31.60 -13.16 -7.18
C ALA A 81 30.97 -12.45 -8.40
N ALA A 82 31.48 -11.29 -8.82
CA ALA A 82 30.97 -10.56 -9.97
C ALA A 82 31.52 -11.14 -11.28
N ASP A 83 30.64 -11.42 -12.23
CA ASP A 83 30.95 -12.00 -13.55
C ASP A 83 30.90 -10.97 -14.69
N GLY A 84 30.96 -9.69 -14.38
CA GLY A 84 30.96 -8.59 -15.34
C GLY A 84 31.13 -7.25 -14.66
N ALA A 85 31.12 -6.17 -15.44
CA ALA A 85 31.26 -4.82 -14.93
C ALA A 85 30.22 -4.51 -13.84
N VAL A 86 30.63 -3.80 -12.80
CA VAL A 86 29.79 -3.41 -11.68
C VAL A 86 29.55 -1.91 -11.65
N LEU A 87 28.32 -1.53 -11.36
CA LEU A 87 27.95 -0.17 -10.97
C LEU A 87 28.27 0.02 -9.50
N MET A 88 29.36 0.73 -9.22
CA MET A 88 29.83 0.95 -7.85
C MET A 88 29.09 2.12 -7.21
N ILE A 89 28.52 1.86 -6.04
CA ILE A 89 27.84 2.84 -5.17
C ILE A 89 28.57 2.84 -3.82
N PRO A 90 29.68 3.59 -3.72
CA PRO A 90 30.62 3.47 -2.60
C PRO A 90 30.25 4.35 -1.40
N SER A 91 29.17 5.11 -1.48
CA SER A 91 28.70 6.03 -0.44
C SER A 91 27.18 6.19 -0.52
N PRO A 92 26.54 6.69 0.55
CA PRO A 92 25.09 6.92 0.54
C PRO A 92 24.68 7.89 -0.56
N VAL A 93 23.68 7.48 -1.36
CA VAL A 93 23.08 8.27 -2.43
C VAL A 93 21.57 8.17 -2.42
N LEU A 94 20.91 9.25 -2.83
CA LEU A 94 19.50 9.25 -3.18
C LEU A 94 19.36 8.99 -4.68
N PRO A 95 18.46 8.11 -5.11
CA PRO A 95 18.27 7.78 -6.52
C PRO A 95 17.47 8.87 -7.26
N VAL A 96 17.96 10.10 -7.15
CA VAL A 96 17.43 11.30 -7.81
C VAL A 96 18.51 11.79 -8.76
N ASP A 97 18.17 11.97 -10.03
CA ASP A 97 19.12 12.46 -11.03
C ASP A 97 19.51 13.91 -10.74
N VAL A 98 20.81 14.18 -10.74
CA VAL A 98 21.39 15.51 -10.54
C VAL A 98 22.41 15.80 -11.63
N PHE A 99 22.59 17.09 -11.96
CA PHE A 99 23.58 17.55 -12.95
C PHE A 99 24.97 17.76 -12.33
N SER A 100 25.28 17.10 -11.22
CA SER A 100 26.54 17.25 -10.48
C SER A 100 27.37 15.97 -10.52
N ILE A 101 28.62 16.07 -10.05
CA ILE A 101 29.51 14.90 -9.96
C ILE A 101 28.92 13.92 -8.94
N SER A 102 28.56 12.73 -9.44
CA SER A 102 28.09 11.62 -8.62
C SER A 102 29.27 10.76 -8.14
N PRO A 103 29.23 10.20 -6.94
CA PRO A 103 30.18 9.19 -6.49
C PRO A 103 30.03 7.84 -7.22
N VAL A 104 28.96 7.66 -8.00
CA VAL A 104 28.62 6.41 -8.69
C VAL A 104 29.40 6.28 -10.00
N TYR A 105 30.03 5.13 -10.19
CA TYR A 105 30.82 4.84 -11.39
C TYR A 105 30.72 3.37 -11.79
N VAL A 106 31.06 3.05 -13.03
CA VAL A 106 31.16 1.67 -13.54
C VAL A 106 32.63 1.28 -13.69
N ALA A 107 32.99 0.10 -13.21
CA ALA A 107 34.33 -0.44 -13.33
C ALA A 107 34.33 -1.97 -13.45
N ASP A 108 35.40 -2.52 -13.98
CA ASP A 108 35.67 -3.95 -13.98
C ASP A 108 36.02 -4.43 -12.55
N PRO A 109 35.45 -5.56 -12.08
CA PRO A 109 35.75 -6.11 -10.75
C PRO A 109 37.25 -6.34 -10.50
N TYR A 110 38.00 -6.74 -11.52
CA TYR A 110 39.45 -6.94 -11.41
C TYR A 110 40.18 -5.63 -11.10
N VAL A 111 39.79 -4.52 -11.75
CA VAL A 111 40.34 -3.18 -11.49
C VAL A 111 40.02 -2.74 -10.06
N LEU A 112 38.80 -3.01 -9.59
CA LEU A 112 38.39 -2.67 -8.22
C LEU A 112 39.14 -3.49 -7.17
N ARG A 113 39.35 -4.77 -7.40
CA ARG A 113 40.15 -5.63 -6.49
C ARG A 113 41.59 -5.20 -6.43
N ALA A 114 42.20 -4.87 -7.57
CA ALA A 114 43.55 -4.32 -7.60
C ALA A 114 43.65 -2.98 -6.85
N HIS A 115 42.63 -2.14 -6.95
CA HIS A 115 42.55 -0.87 -6.23
C HIS A 115 42.47 -1.07 -4.70
N LEU A 116 41.66 -2.02 -4.24
CA LEU A 116 41.58 -2.42 -2.83
C LEU A 116 42.92 -3.02 -2.33
N ALA A 117 43.52 -3.93 -3.11
CA ALA A 117 44.83 -4.53 -2.77
C ALA A 117 45.97 -3.50 -2.65
N ALA A 118 45.85 -2.38 -3.35
CA ALA A 118 46.73 -1.23 -3.22
C ALA A 118 46.42 -0.34 -1.99
N GLY A 119 45.55 -0.76 -1.09
CA GLY A 119 45.13 -0.03 0.11
C GLY A 119 44.29 1.20 -0.15
N LYS A 120 43.67 1.31 -1.33
CA LYS A 120 42.79 2.44 -1.69
C LYS A 120 41.34 2.15 -1.39
N SER A 121 40.55 3.16 -0.99
CA SER A 121 39.14 3.05 -0.72
C SER A 121 38.33 3.03 -2.01
N LEU A 122 37.21 2.30 -2.04
CA LEU A 122 36.20 2.33 -3.13
C LEU A 122 35.53 3.70 -3.29
N THR A 123 35.60 4.58 -2.29
CA THR A 123 35.18 5.98 -2.44
C THR A 123 36.09 6.80 -3.34
N SER A 124 37.29 6.36 -3.56
CA SER A 124 38.24 6.92 -4.56
C SER A 124 38.10 6.15 -5.88
N ARG A 125 37.64 6.83 -6.91
CA ARG A 125 37.39 6.21 -8.22
C ARG A 125 38.73 5.74 -8.85
N PRO A 126 38.83 4.47 -9.30
CA PRO A 126 39.99 3.97 -10.01
C PRO A 126 40.18 4.66 -11.36
N GLU A 127 41.43 4.65 -11.86
CA GLU A 127 41.74 5.04 -13.23
C GLU A 127 41.04 4.08 -14.21
N GLY A 128 40.47 4.62 -15.28
CA GLY A 128 39.71 3.84 -16.28
C GLY A 128 38.28 3.53 -15.93
N ALA A 129 37.81 3.86 -14.70
CA ALA A 129 36.41 3.76 -14.38
C ALA A 129 35.60 4.89 -15.04
N GLU A 130 34.36 4.55 -15.50
CA GLU A 130 33.49 5.50 -16.21
C GLU A 130 32.47 6.12 -15.27
N ASN A 131 32.08 7.38 -15.46
CA ASN A 131 30.96 7.99 -14.79
C ASN A 131 29.66 7.28 -15.22
N SER A 132 28.75 7.15 -14.28
CA SER A 132 27.45 6.52 -14.54
C SER A 132 26.32 7.43 -14.08
N VAL A 133 25.25 6.85 -13.54
CA VAL A 133 24.08 7.60 -13.05
C VAL A 133 24.48 8.69 -12.05
N ALA A 134 23.92 9.87 -12.22
CA ALA A 134 24.23 11.03 -11.39
C ALA A 134 23.28 11.10 -10.19
N PHE A 135 23.40 10.17 -9.25
CA PHE A 135 22.62 10.17 -8.02
C PHE A 135 23.11 11.22 -7.01
N LEU A 136 22.19 11.78 -6.25
CA LEU A 136 22.49 12.81 -5.25
C LEU A 136 23.15 12.19 -4.02
N PRO A 137 24.43 12.50 -3.71
CA PRO A 137 25.08 12.02 -2.50
C PRO A 137 24.55 12.73 -1.26
N PHE A 138 24.50 12.04 -0.12
CA PHE A 138 24.20 12.62 1.18
C PHE A 138 25.04 11.98 2.29
N ARG A 139 25.24 12.68 3.41
CA ARG A 139 26.20 12.31 4.46
C ARG A 139 25.59 12.31 5.86
N SER A 140 24.35 12.80 6.01
CA SER A 140 23.70 12.87 7.31
C SER A 140 22.18 12.75 7.17
N ALA A 141 21.53 12.42 8.29
CA ALA A 141 20.06 12.43 8.37
C ALA A 141 19.46 13.84 8.15
N GLU A 142 20.22 14.90 8.48
CA GLU A 142 19.78 16.28 8.24
C GLU A 142 19.77 16.60 6.73
N GLU A 143 20.83 16.20 5.99
CA GLU A 143 20.87 16.35 4.53
C GLU A 143 19.76 15.54 3.88
N LEU A 144 19.49 14.34 4.37
CA LEU A 144 18.37 13.51 3.93
C LEU A 144 17.02 14.22 4.12
N GLN A 145 16.78 14.81 5.29
CA GLN A 145 15.56 15.55 5.56
C GLN A 145 15.39 16.77 4.64
N ARG A 146 16.47 17.48 4.35
CA ARG A 146 16.46 18.62 3.41
C ARG A 146 16.20 18.19 1.96
N ALA A 147 16.63 16.99 1.57
CA ALA A 147 16.41 16.46 0.23
C ALA A 147 15.01 15.86 0.01
N MET A 148 14.21 15.66 1.06
CA MET A 148 12.88 15.02 0.96
C MET A 148 11.96 15.67 -0.09
N PRO A 149 11.83 17.00 -0.19
CA PRO A 149 11.00 17.61 -1.23
C PRO A 149 11.44 17.24 -2.65
N LEU A 150 12.76 17.26 -2.90
CA LEU A 150 13.33 16.88 -4.20
C LEU A 150 13.05 15.41 -4.53
N CYS A 151 13.17 14.52 -3.54
CA CYS A 151 12.86 13.09 -3.70
C CYS A 151 11.38 12.87 -4.05
N ARG A 152 10.48 13.55 -3.35
CA ARG A 152 9.04 13.51 -3.64
C ARG A 152 8.74 14.00 -5.05
N GLU A 153 9.29 15.14 -5.44
CA GLU A 153 9.14 15.71 -6.78
C GLU A 153 9.63 14.76 -7.87
N SER A 154 10.77 14.12 -7.67
CA SER A 154 11.33 13.14 -8.61
C SER A 154 10.41 11.95 -8.83
N ILE A 155 9.84 11.38 -7.75
CA ILE A 155 8.89 10.26 -7.85
C ILE A 155 7.63 10.70 -8.59
N ILE A 156 7.07 11.85 -8.25
CA ILE A 156 5.86 12.38 -8.88
C ILE A 156 6.10 12.67 -10.36
N ALA A 157 7.24 13.29 -10.70
CA ALA A 157 7.59 13.59 -12.10
C ALA A 157 7.62 12.33 -12.96
N ARG A 158 8.12 11.21 -12.42
CA ARG A 158 8.13 9.90 -13.10
C ARG A 158 6.71 9.39 -13.41
N HIS A 159 5.74 9.59 -12.52
CA HIS A 159 4.35 9.22 -12.76
C HIS A 159 3.69 10.18 -13.78
N ILE A 160 3.97 11.47 -13.69
CA ILE A 160 3.46 12.46 -14.66
C ILE A 160 3.96 12.14 -16.09
N GLN A 161 5.24 11.75 -16.24
CA GLN A 161 5.80 11.31 -17.52
C GLN A 161 5.10 10.06 -18.10
N LYS A 162 4.49 9.25 -17.24
CA LYS A 162 3.69 8.07 -17.64
C LYS A 162 2.19 8.37 -17.82
N GLY A 163 1.80 9.63 -17.89
CA GLY A 163 0.43 10.04 -18.15
C GLY A 163 -0.49 10.12 -16.94
N VAL A 164 0.07 10.15 -15.71
CA VAL A 164 -0.69 10.38 -14.48
C VAL A 164 -0.85 11.88 -14.25
N PHE A 165 -2.04 12.36 -13.91
CA PHE A 165 -2.27 13.74 -13.51
C PHE A 165 -2.23 13.86 -11.98
N VAL A 166 -1.31 14.66 -11.43
CA VAL A 166 -1.19 14.94 -9.99
C VAL A 166 -1.57 16.40 -9.75
N MET A 167 -2.71 16.63 -9.12
CA MET A 167 -3.28 17.97 -8.95
C MET A 167 -2.44 18.83 -7.99
N ASP A 168 -1.93 18.25 -6.91
CA ASP A 168 -1.10 18.94 -5.91
C ASP A 168 0.14 18.13 -5.58
N PRO A 169 1.23 18.29 -6.36
CA PRO A 169 2.49 17.59 -6.09
C PRO A 169 3.11 17.91 -4.73
N ALA A 170 2.81 19.09 -4.15
CA ALA A 170 3.38 19.50 -2.88
C ALA A 170 2.80 18.74 -1.68
N HIS A 171 1.55 18.31 -1.75
CA HIS A 171 0.85 17.59 -0.69
C HIS A 171 0.46 16.15 -1.10
N THR A 172 1.19 15.58 -2.07
CA THR A 172 1.04 14.18 -2.49
C THR A 172 2.31 13.41 -2.12
N TYR A 173 2.15 12.22 -1.52
CA TYR A 173 3.25 11.37 -1.11
C TYR A 173 3.08 9.97 -1.70
N ILE A 174 4.04 9.54 -2.50
CA ILE A 174 4.01 8.27 -3.21
C ILE A 174 5.29 7.48 -2.88
N ASP A 175 5.11 6.26 -2.39
CA ASP A 175 6.22 5.30 -2.23
C ASP A 175 6.82 4.99 -3.61
N PRO A 176 8.14 4.97 -3.76
CA PRO A 176 8.78 4.70 -5.05
C PRO A 176 8.43 3.35 -5.67
N ARG A 177 7.92 2.40 -4.88
CA ARG A 177 7.46 1.07 -5.33
C ARG A 177 6.02 1.07 -5.87
N CYS A 178 5.30 2.18 -5.74
CA CYS A 178 3.94 2.27 -6.28
C CYS A 178 3.95 2.30 -7.80
N THR A 179 2.94 1.68 -8.37
CA THR A 179 2.65 1.73 -9.81
C THR A 179 1.29 2.36 -10.04
N ILE A 180 1.22 3.34 -10.95
CA ILE A 180 -0.02 4.05 -11.26
C ILE A 180 -0.22 4.03 -12.77
N GLY A 181 -1.39 3.59 -13.22
CA GLY A 181 -1.76 3.52 -14.63
C GLY A 181 -2.04 4.89 -15.25
N GLU A 182 -1.86 4.95 -16.56
CA GLU A 182 -2.08 6.15 -17.37
C GLU A 182 -3.51 6.68 -17.25
N GLY A 183 -3.69 7.98 -17.35
CA GLY A 183 -4.99 8.65 -17.25
C GLY A 183 -5.57 8.72 -15.83
N THR A 184 -4.86 8.20 -14.83
CA THR A 184 -5.27 8.32 -13.43
C THR A 184 -5.02 9.73 -12.89
N THR A 185 -5.99 10.25 -12.13
CA THR A 185 -5.91 11.54 -11.44
C THR A 185 -5.67 11.32 -9.95
N ILE A 186 -4.64 11.98 -9.41
CA ILE A 186 -4.32 12.00 -7.98
C ILE A 186 -4.70 13.37 -7.42
N LEU A 187 -5.62 13.38 -6.48
CA LEU A 187 -6.14 14.59 -5.82
C LEU A 187 -5.32 14.95 -4.55
N PRO A 188 -5.43 16.20 -4.05
CA PRO A 188 -4.62 16.68 -2.93
C PRO A 188 -4.73 15.83 -1.66
N GLY A 189 -3.63 15.75 -0.90
CA GLY A 189 -3.57 15.02 0.36
C GLY A 189 -3.53 13.50 0.22
N THR A 190 -3.29 12.99 -0.99
CA THR A 190 -3.19 11.54 -1.23
C THR A 190 -1.84 11.00 -0.80
N ILE A 191 -1.87 9.84 -0.12
CA ILE A 191 -0.70 9.10 0.35
C ILE A 191 -0.78 7.67 -0.17
N LEU A 192 0.14 7.27 -1.04
CA LEU A 192 0.28 5.91 -1.55
C LEU A 192 1.52 5.26 -0.96
N ARG A 193 1.37 4.07 -0.35
CA ARG A 193 2.44 3.40 0.39
C ARG A 193 2.61 1.95 -0.05
N GLY A 194 3.81 1.43 0.17
CA GLY A 194 4.15 0.03 -0.09
C GLY A 194 4.09 -0.30 -1.58
N LYS A 195 3.78 -1.54 -1.91
CA LYS A 195 3.64 -2.02 -3.29
C LYS A 195 2.23 -1.80 -3.83
N THR A 196 1.70 -0.58 -3.66
CA THR A 196 0.36 -0.26 -4.16
C THR A 196 0.35 -0.15 -5.68
N PHE A 197 -0.59 -0.85 -6.29
CA PHE A 197 -0.91 -0.77 -7.71
C PHE A 197 -2.25 -0.06 -7.90
N ILE A 198 -2.26 1.00 -8.71
CA ILE A 198 -3.48 1.70 -9.16
C ILE A 198 -3.60 1.52 -10.67
N GLY A 199 -4.74 1.01 -11.12
CA GLY A 199 -5.08 0.85 -12.54
C GLY A 199 -5.19 2.17 -13.29
N SER A 200 -5.44 2.10 -14.59
CA SER A 200 -5.62 3.27 -15.46
C SER A 200 -6.98 3.93 -15.26
N GLY A 201 -7.04 5.25 -15.53
CA GLY A 201 -8.27 6.01 -15.51
C GLY A 201 -8.96 6.12 -14.15
N CYS A 202 -8.22 5.93 -13.05
CA CYS A 202 -8.73 6.06 -11.70
C CYS A 202 -8.78 7.51 -11.22
N GLU A 203 -9.60 7.78 -10.18
CA GLU A 203 -9.55 9.02 -9.41
C GLU A 203 -9.28 8.70 -7.93
N ILE A 204 -8.13 9.13 -7.42
CA ILE A 204 -7.65 8.80 -6.07
C ILE A 204 -7.47 10.07 -5.25
N GLY A 205 -8.16 10.14 -4.15
CA GLY A 205 -8.18 11.32 -3.28
C GLY A 205 -9.55 12.03 -3.28
N PRO A 206 -9.63 13.25 -2.67
CA PRO A 206 -8.60 13.85 -1.82
C PRO A 206 -8.46 13.13 -0.47
N ASN A 207 -7.38 13.41 0.27
CA ASN A 207 -7.17 12.91 1.65
C ASN A 207 -7.32 11.38 1.78
N THR A 208 -6.81 10.66 0.80
CA THR A 208 -6.89 9.19 0.73
C THR A 208 -5.53 8.56 1.07
N MET A 209 -5.54 7.51 1.89
CA MET A 209 -4.35 6.70 2.15
C MET A 209 -4.57 5.25 1.67
N ILE A 210 -3.70 4.78 0.79
CA ILE A 210 -3.72 3.41 0.27
C ILE A 210 -2.35 2.76 0.53
N ARG A 211 -2.36 1.58 1.15
CA ARG A 211 -1.14 0.85 1.48
C ARG A 211 -1.24 -0.61 1.07
N ASP A 212 -0.26 -1.08 0.28
CA ASP A 212 -0.14 -2.48 -0.15
C ASP A 212 -1.44 -3.03 -0.74
N CYS A 213 -2.07 -2.24 -1.62
CA CYS A 213 -3.34 -2.58 -2.26
C CYS A 213 -3.20 -2.69 -3.77
N THR A 214 -4.11 -3.46 -4.37
CA THR A 214 -4.36 -3.45 -5.81
C THR A 214 -5.71 -2.78 -6.07
N VAL A 215 -5.74 -1.74 -6.90
CA VAL A 215 -6.96 -1.04 -7.31
C VAL A 215 -7.11 -1.18 -8.82
N GLY A 216 -8.23 -1.73 -9.26
CA GLY A 216 -8.57 -1.93 -10.67
C GLY A 216 -8.82 -0.62 -11.42
N GLU A 217 -8.91 -0.72 -12.74
CA GLU A 217 -9.07 0.44 -13.63
C GLU A 217 -10.42 1.17 -13.43
N SER A 218 -10.45 2.45 -13.78
CA SER A 218 -11.66 3.29 -13.73
C SER A 218 -12.36 3.29 -12.36
N THR A 219 -11.59 3.12 -11.28
CA THR A 219 -12.07 3.07 -9.90
C THR A 219 -11.83 4.40 -9.19
N THR A 220 -12.82 4.82 -8.39
CA THR A 220 -12.71 6.04 -7.57
C THR A 220 -12.51 5.68 -6.11
N VAL A 221 -11.49 6.27 -5.46
CA VAL A 221 -11.26 6.15 -4.01
C VAL A 221 -11.20 7.55 -3.40
N ASN A 222 -12.19 7.91 -2.62
CA ASN A 222 -12.36 9.26 -2.08
C ASN A 222 -12.26 9.27 -0.55
N ALA A 223 -11.42 10.14 0.02
CA ALA A 223 -11.30 10.44 1.45
C ALA A 223 -11.33 9.18 2.36
N SER A 224 -10.61 8.13 1.97
CA SER A 224 -10.73 6.80 2.57
C SER A 224 -9.37 6.17 2.89
N GLN A 225 -9.38 5.13 3.71
CA GLN A 225 -8.19 4.34 4.01
C GLN A 225 -8.35 2.91 3.52
N LEU A 226 -7.37 2.41 2.75
CA LEU A 226 -7.30 1.05 2.25
C LEU A 226 -5.96 0.42 2.64
N ASN A 227 -6.00 -0.78 3.19
CA ASN A 227 -4.81 -1.51 3.61
C ASN A 227 -4.86 -2.96 3.13
N GLU A 228 -3.78 -3.44 2.49
CA GLU A 228 -3.50 -4.85 2.19
C GLU A 228 -4.71 -5.58 1.59
N SER A 229 -5.32 -4.98 0.55
CA SER A 229 -6.59 -5.43 -0.02
C SER A 229 -6.65 -5.21 -1.52
N THR A 230 -7.61 -5.87 -2.17
CA THR A 230 -7.87 -5.73 -3.60
C THR A 230 -9.23 -5.06 -3.82
N VAL A 231 -9.28 -4.10 -4.72
CA VAL A 231 -10.49 -3.42 -5.20
C VAL A 231 -10.56 -3.60 -6.71
N GLY A 232 -11.66 -4.11 -7.20
CA GLY A 232 -11.92 -4.32 -8.62
C GLY A 232 -12.11 -3.03 -9.42
N SER A 233 -12.37 -3.21 -10.71
CA SER A 233 -12.54 -2.12 -11.67
C SER A 233 -13.93 -1.49 -11.60
N HIS A 234 -14.04 -0.23 -12.02
CA HIS A 234 -15.32 0.51 -12.05
C HIS A 234 -16.02 0.57 -10.68
N THR A 235 -15.26 0.47 -9.61
CA THR A 235 -15.74 0.45 -8.22
C THR A 235 -15.60 1.83 -7.59
N THR A 236 -16.49 2.17 -6.67
CA THR A 236 -16.42 3.42 -5.91
C THR A 236 -16.22 3.11 -4.44
N VAL A 237 -15.18 3.72 -3.82
CA VAL A 237 -14.89 3.60 -2.38
C VAL A 237 -14.88 4.98 -1.75
N GLY A 238 -15.64 5.14 -0.70
CA GLY A 238 -15.74 6.38 0.07
C GLY A 238 -16.98 7.24 -0.24
N PRO A 239 -17.00 8.45 0.36
CA PRO A 239 -16.00 8.98 1.29
C PRO A 239 -16.02 8.29 2.65
N PHE A 240 -14.91 8.43 3.41
CA PHE A 240 -14.79 7.96 4.80
C PHE A 240 -14.98 6.45 4.99
N ALA A 241 -14.59 5.64 4.01
CA ALA A 241 -14.56 4.19 4.13
C ALA A 241 -13.22 3.71 4.71
N TYR A 242 -13.27 2.62 5.48
CA TYR A 242 -12.10 1.94 5.98
C TYR A 242 -12.06 0.48 5.50
N VAL A 243 -11.21 0.19 4.53
CA VAL A 243 -10.96 -1.17 4.03
C VAL A 243 -9.73 -1.72 4.73
N ARG A 244 -9.97 -2.66 5.63
CA ARG A 244 -8.93 -3.32 6.43
C ARG A 244 -8.30 -4.48 5.66
N PRO A 245 -7.16 -5.03 6.15
CA PRO A 245 -6.45 -6.10 5.48
C PRO A 245 -7.32 -7.32 5.13
N LYS A 246 -6.95 -7.97 4.01
CA LYS A 246 -7.56 -9.20 3.49
C LYS A 246 -8.99 -9.01 2.97
N CYS A 247 -9.32 -7.82 2.47
CA CYS A 247 -10.55 -7.63 1.72
C CYS A 247 -10.32 -7.82 0.23
N VAL A 248 -11.31 -8.44 -0.43
CA VAL A 248 -11.40 -8.54 -1.88
C VAL A 248 -12.74 -7.97 -2.31
N ILE A 249 -12.71 -6.85 -2.99
CA ILE A 249 -13.90 -6.15 -3.48
C ILE A 249 -13.92 -6.33 -4.99
N GLY A 250 -15.02 -6.85 -5.52
CA GLY A 250 -15.22 -7.10 -6.94
C GLY A 250 -15.39 -5.85 -7.79
N ASP A 251 -15.72 -6.06 -9.05
CA ASP A 251 -15.96 -5.00 -10.01
C ASP A 251 -17.34 -4.36 -9.82
N LYS A 252 -17.45 -3.08 -10.21
CA LYS A 252 -18.72 -2.33 -10.19
C LYS A 252 -19.39 -2.29 -8.82
N CYS A 253 -18.61 -2.44 -7.76
CA CYS A 253 -19.05 -2.35 -6.39
C CYS A 253 -19.17 -0.89 -5.91
N ARG A 254 -19.94 -0.72 -4.84
CA ARG A 254 -20.00 0.54 -4.10
C ARG A 254 -19.76 0.31 -2.62
N VAL A 255 -18.70 0.88 -2.08
CA VAL A 255 -18.39 0.94 -0.65
C VAL A 255 -18.50 2.41 -0.25
N GLY A 256 -19.57 2.80 0.43
CA GLY A 256 -19.89 4.22 0.66
C GLY A 256 -19.41 4.75 1.99
N ASP A 257 -20.11 5.78 2.46
CA ASP A 257 -19.73 6.57 3.62
C ASP A 257 -19.84 5.80 4.95
N PHE A 258 -18.78 5.94 5.78
CA PHE A 258 -18.68 5.31 7.10
C PHE A 258 -18.87 3.79 7.06
N VAL A 259 -18.38 3.15 6.01
CA VAL A 259 -18.34 1.69 5.87
C VAL A 259 -16.97 1.17 6.31
N GLU A 260 -16.99 0.15 7.15
CA GLU A 260 -15.80 -0.60 7.50
C GLU A 260 -15.91 -2.04 6.95
N LEU A 261 -14.91 -2.45 6.16
CA LEU A 261 -14.74 -3.81 5.67
C LEU A 261 -13.52 -4.46 6.32
N LYS A 262 -13.63 -5.73 6.73
CA LYS A 262 -12.53 -6.47 7.33
C LYS A 262 -12.55 -7.94 6.90
N ASN A 263 -11.46 -8.42 6.29
CA ASN A 263 -11.28 -9.85 5.96
C ASN A 263 -12.53 -10.44 5.27
N SER A 264 -13.06 -9.72 4.27
CA SER A 264 -14.32 -10.03 3.60
C SER A 264 -14.16 -9.98 2.09
N VAL A 265 -14.97 -10.81 1.41
CA VAL A 265 -15.09 -10.83 -0.03
C VAL A 265 -16.43 -10.23 -0.42
N LEU A 266 -16.45 -9.29 -1.36
CA LEU A 266 -17.65 -8.75 -1.98
C LEU A 266 -17.64 -9.10 -3.48
N GLY A 267 -18.66 -9.83 -3.92
CA GLY A 267 -18.88 -10.14 -5.33
C GLY A 267 -19.22 -8.89 -6.16
N ASN A 268 -19.17 -9.04 -7.48
CA ASN A 268 -19.36 -7.95 -8.43
C ASN A 268 -20.74 -7.27 -8.27
N GLY A 269 -20.75 -5.96 -8.41
CA GLY A 269 -21.99 -5.16 -8.35
C GLY A 269 -22.61 -5.02 -6.96
N THR A 270 -21.95 -5.53 -5.92
CA THR A 270 -22.43 -5.44 -4.53
C THR A 270 -22.29 -4.03 -3.98
N LYS A 271 -23.31 -3.58 -3.25
CA LYS A 271 -23.44 -2.24 -2.70
C LYS A 271 -23.52 -2.25 -1.19
N VAL A 272 -22.55 -1.64 -0.53
CA VAL A 272 -22.45 -1.38 0.91
C VAL A 272 -22.37 0.13 1.07
N SER A 273 -23.49 0.82 1.04
CA SER A 273 -23.49 2.26 0.75
C SER A 273 -23.35 3.16 1.98
N HIS A 274 -23.76 2.72 3.19
CA HIS A 274 -23.86 3.63 4.33
C HIS A 274 -23.71 2.93 5.68
N LEU A 275 -22.88 3.49 6.59
CA LEU A 275 -22.86 3.20 8.03
C LEU A 275 -22.91 1.70 8.35
N THR A 276 -22.07 0.90 7.71
CA THR A 276 -22.16 -0.56 7.73
C THR A 276 -20.83 -1.17 8.15
N TYR A 277 -20.86 -2.22 8.96
CA TYR A 277 -19.70 -3.05 9.25
C TYR A 277 -19.86 -4.44 8.61
N VAL A 278 -18.94 -4.81 7.72
CA VAL A 278 -18.84 -6.14 7.13
C VAL A 278 -17.51 -6.77 7.52
N GLY A 279 -17.55 -7.68 8.47
CA GLY A 279 -16.37 -8.38 8.98
C GLY A 279 -16.47 -9.89 8.80
N ASP A 280 -15.36 -10.51 8.37
CA ASP A 280 -15.23 -11.96 8.20
C ASP A 280 -16.44 -12.54 7.44
N SER A 281 -16.72 -12.02 6.22
CA SER A 281 -17.88 -12.39 5.42
C SER A 281 -17.53 -12.73 4.00
N ASP A 282 -18.24 -13.71 3.43
CA ASP A 282 -18.22 -14.05 2.01
C ASP A 282 -19.56 -13.60 1.40
N VAL A 283 -19.53 -12.58 0.58
CA VAL A 283 -20.71 -11.92 -0.01
C VAL A 283 -20.70 -12.14 -1.51
N GLY A 284 -21.80 -12.62 -2.03
CA GLY A 284 -22.05 -12.83 -3.45
C GLY A 284 -22.15 -11.56 -4.27
N GLU A 285 -22.64 -11.70 -5.48
CA GLU A 285 -22.80 -10.62 -6.45
C GLU A 285 -24.13 -9.87 -6.26
N ARG A 286 -24.16 -8.61 -6.66
CA ARG A 286 -25.37 -7.76 -6.71
C ARG A 286 -26.13 -7.63 -5.39
N VAL A 287 -25.46 -7.93 -4.27
CA VAL A 287 -26.04 -7.81 -2.93
C VAL A 287 -26.20 -6.33 -2.57
N ASN A 288 -27.30 -6.00 -1.92
CA ASN A 288 -27.53 -4.65 -1.39
C ASN A 288 -27.62 -4.66 0.14
N PHE A 289 -26.68 -3.97 0.78
CA PHE A 289 -26.69 -3.74 2.23
C PHE A 289 -27.48 -2.48 2.56
N GLY A 290 -28.54 -2.63 3.34
CA GLY A 290 -29.25 -1.51 3.95
C GLY A 290 -28.37 -0.80 5.00
N CYS A 291 -28.58 0.50 5.15
CA CYS A 291 -27.86 1.33 6.12
C CYS A 291 -27.91 0.74 7.53
N GLY A 292 -26.76 0.74 8.23
CA GLY A 292 -26.65 0.24 9.60
C GLY A 292 -26.62 -1.29 9.72
N THR A 293 -26.44 -2.02 8.64
CA THR A 293 -26.25 -3.49 8.70
C THR A 293 -24.91 -3.83 9.35
N VAL A 294 -24.91 -4.84 10.21
CA VAL A 294 -23.70 -5.31 10.92
C VAL A 294 -23.59 -6.83 10.83
N THR A 295 -22.44 -7.33 10.41
CA THR A 295 -22.07 -8.72 10.59
C THR A 295 -21.40 -8.90 11.95
N THR A 296 -22.09 -9.53 12.89
CA THR A 296 -21.60 -9.78 14.26
C THR A 296 -20.71 -11.04 14.24
N ASN A 297 -19.45 -10.84 13.90
CA ASN A 297 -18.49 -11.92 13.60
C ASN A 297 -17.68 -12.41 14.80
N TYR A 298 -17.89 -11.86 16.00
CA TYR A 298 -17.14 -12.20 17.21
C TYR A 298 -18.05 -12.40 18.43
N ASP A 299 -17.95 -13.56 19.09
CA ASP A 299 -18.76 -13.94 20.22
C ASP A 299 -18.08 -13.69 21.59
N GLY A 300 -16.91 -13.05 21.60
CA GLY A 300 -16.07 -12.85 22.78
C GLY A 300 -14.91 -13.86 22.87
N HIS A 301 -14.95 -14.98 22.13
CA HIS A 301 -13.93 -16.04 22.11
C HIS A 301 -13.49 -16.42 20.71
N ARG A 302 -14.44 -16.53 19.77
CA ARG A 302 -14.21 -16.99 18.40
C ARG A 302 -14.72 -15.99 17.39
N LYS A 303 -14.08 -16.00 16.21
CA LYS A 303 -14.56 -15.30 15.03
C LYS A 303 -15.19 -16.31 14.09
N SER A 304 -16.37 -15.99 13.60
CA SER A 304 -17.12 -16.79 12.65
C SER A 304 -17.43 -15.95 11.41
N ARG A 305 -17.65 -16.61 10.27
CA ARG A 305 -17.98 -15.95 9.01
C ARG A 305 -19.47 -15.96 8.76
N CYS A 306 -19.96 -14.90 8.09
CA CYS A 306 -21.25 -14.90 7.44
C CYS A 306 -21.09 -15.28 5.97
N THR A 307 -22.02 -16.05 5.42
CA THR A 307 -22.13 -16.31 3.97
C THR A 307 -23.40 -15.65 3.45
N ILE A 308 -23.29 -14.81 2.44
CA ILE A 308 -24.42 -14.08 1.84
C ILE A 308 -24.38 -14.39 0.34
N GLY A 309 -25.45 -14.99 -0.16
CA GLY A 309 -25.58 -15.38 -1.56
C GLY A 309 -25.71 -14.20 -2.51
N ASP A 310 -26.02 -14.52 -3.76
CA ASP A 310 -26.21 -13.54 -4.82
C ASP A 310 -27.61 -12.87 -4.73
N ASP A 311 -27.69 -11.63 -5.23
CA ASP A 311 -28.95 -10.88 -5.36
C ASP A 311 -29.72 -10.67 -4.02
N VAL A 312 -29.03 -10.81 -2.89
CA VAL A 312 -29.60 -10.63 -1.54
C VAL A 312 -29.85 -9.16 -1.23
N PHE A 313 -31.00 -8.88 -0.60
CA PHE A 313 -31.32 -7.55 -0.05
C PHE A 313 -31.34 -7.58 1.47
N LEU A 314 -30.36 -6.99 2.13
CA LEU A 314 -30.36 -6.81 3.58
C LEU A 314 -31.05 -5.51 3.95
N GLY A 315 -32.11 -5.58 4.72
CA GLY A 315 -32.84 -4.41 5.22
C GLY A 315 -32.01 -3.56 6.17
N CYS A 316 -32.29 -2.27 6.28
CA CYS A 316 -31.58 -1.35 7.18
C CYS A 316 -31.54 -1.86 8.63
N ASN A 317 -30.44 -1.62 9.34
CA ASN A 317 -30.24 -2.07 10.73
C ASN A 317 -30.46 -3.59 10.93
N THR A 318 -30.09 -4.39 9.94
CA THR A 318 -30.05 -5.85 10.09
C THR A 318 -28.75 -6.24 10.78
N ASN A 319 -28.87 -7.07 11.84
CA ASN A 319 -27.69 -7.70 12.46
C ASN A 319 -27.64 -9.17 12.02
N LEU A 320 -26.54 -9.60 11.42
CA LEU A 320 -26.27 -11.00 11.10
C LEU A 320 -25.36 -11.57 12.18
N ILE A 321 -25.85 -12.52 12.98
CA ILE A 321 -25.08 -13.15 14.05
C ILE A 321 -24.33 -14.36 13.48
N ALA A 322 -23.06 -14.20 13.22
CA ALA A 322 -22.25 -15.25 12.63
C ALA A 322 -22.02 -16.45 13.59
N PRO A 323 -21.95 -17.72 13.09
CA PRO A 323 -22.09 -18.06 11.68
C PRO A 323 -23.55 -18.07 11.21
N VAL A 324 -23.85 -17.47 10.06
CA VAL A 324 -25.16 -17.50 9.43
C VAL A 324 -25.00 -17.45 7.92
N THR A 325 -25.88 -18.19 7.22
CA THR A 325 -25.98 -18.18 5.76
C THR A 325 -27.27 -17.49 5.34
N VAL A 326 -27.17 -16.56 4.39
CA VAL A 326 -28.35 -15.95 3.72
C VAL A 326 -28.32 -16.39 2.27
N GLY A 327 -29.31 -17.19 1.87
CA GLY A 327 -29.41 -17.77 0.54
C GLY A 327 -29.67 -16.75 -0.56
N ASP A 328 -29.43 -17.16 -1.82
CA ASP A 328 -29.57 -16.31 -2.99
C ASP A 328 -31.00 -15.70 -3.09
N GLY A 329 -31.07 -14.44 -3.53
CA GLY A 329 -32.36 -13.74 -3.69
C GLY A 329 -33.13 -13.44 -2.39
N ALA A 330 -32.58 -13.82 -1.23
CA ALA A 330 -33.29 -13.64 0.04
C ALA A 330 -33.29 -12.16 0.49
N TYR A 331 -34.28 -11.83 1.29
CA TYR A 331 -34.49 -10.52 1.90
C TYR A 331 -34.48 -10.61 3.42
N THR A 332 -33.91 -9.61 4.09
CA THR A 332 -34.14 -9.42 5.53
C THR A 332 -34.95 -8.18 5.79
N ALA A 333 -35.92 -8.26 6.70
CA ALA A 333 -36.72 -7.10 7.07
C ALA A 333 -35.89 -6.12 7.91
N ALA A 334 -36.01 -4.83 7.65
CA ALA A 334 -35.29 -3.79 8.40
C ALA A 334 -35.50 -3.93 9.93
N GLY A 335 -34.43 -3.76 10.69
CA GLY A 335 -34.39 -3.89 12.16
C GLY A 335 -34.41 -5.34 12.67
N SER A 336 -34.12 -6.32 11.82
CA SER A 336 -34.04 -7.72 12.20
C SER A 336 -32.68 -8.13 12.76
N THR A 337 -32.67 -9.05 13.72
CA THR A 337 -31.49 -9.74 14.20
C THR A 337 -31.54 -11.20 13.79
N ILE A 338 -30.78 -11.56 12.78
CA ILE A 338 -30.80 -12.90 12.14
C ILE A 338 -29.81 -13.80 12.87
N THR A 339 -30.30 -14.91 13.42
CA THR A 339 -29.55 -15.88 14.21
C THR A 339 -29.55 -17.30 13.62
N GLU A 340 -30.36 -17.52 12.59
CA GLU A 340 -30.50 -18.79 11.89
C GLU A 340 -30.36 -18.54 10.39
N ASP A 341 -30.01 -19.58 9.65
CA ASP A 341 -29.87 -19.51 8.21
C ASP A 341 -31.16 -19.07 7.53
N VAL A 342 -31.06 -18.30 6.47
CA VAL A 342 -32.19 -17.81 5.66
C VAL A 342 -32.17 -18.55 4.33
N GLU A 343 -33.25 -19.22 3.99
CA GLU A 343 -33.39 -19.94 2.73
C GLU A 343 -33.36 -18.98 1.52
N ALA A 344 -32.98 -19.49 0.36
CA ALA A 344 -33.03 -18.73 -0.89
C ALA A 344 -34.48 -18.19 -1.14
N ASP A 345 -34.57 -17.01 -1.73
CA ASP A 345 -35.83 -16.32 -2.05
C ASP A 345 -36.77 -16.08 -0.85
N ALA A 346 -36.29 -16.27 0.39
CA ALA A 346 -37.11 -16.07 1.59
C ALA A 346 -37.03 -14.61 2.09
N LEU A 347 -38.04 -14.20 2.85
CA LEU A 347 -38.04 -12.98 3.66
C LEU A 347 -37.89 -13.32 5.14
N ALA A 348 -36.73 -13.05 5.73
CA ALA A 348 -36.50 -13.21 7.16
C ALA A 348 -36.98 -11.99 7.96
N ILE A 349 -37.82 -12.20 8.96
CA ILE A 349 -38.33 -11.15 9.86
C ILE A 349 -38.05 -11.56 11.30
N ALA A 350 -37.03 -10.94 11.92
CA ALA A 350 -36.62 -11.22 13.30
C ALA A 350 -36.68 -9.95 14.15
N ARG A 351 -37.89 -9.40 14.30
CA ARG A 351 -38.22 -8.24 15.13
C ARG A 351 -39.65 -8.29 15.66
N ALA A 352 -39.90 -7.58 16.76
CA ALA A 352 -41.25 -7.48 17.32
C ALA A 352 -42.22 -6.81 16.36
N ARG A 353 -43.52 -7.27 16.39
CA ARG A 353 -44.58 -6.64 15.65
C ARG A 353 -44.86 -5.25 16.22
N GLN A 354 -45.03 -4.26 15.36
CA GLN A 354 -45.34 -2.88 15.77
C GLN A 354 -46.66 -2.81 16.54
N THR A 355 -46.63 -2.07 17.66
CA THR A 355 -47.82 -1.73 18.44
C THR A 355 -47.99 -0.21 18.51
N ASN A 356 -49.11 0.32 18.07
CA ASN A 356 -49.45 1.73 18.19
C ASN A 356 -50.26 1.98 19.48
N LYS A 357 -49.91 3.04 20.21
CA LYS A 357 -50.61 3.49 21.42
C LYS A 357 -51.31 4.85 21.14
N PRO A 358 -52.58 4.87 20.67
CA PRO A 358 -53.26 6.11 20.30
C PRO A 358 -53.32 7.11 21.46
N GLY A 359 -53.06 8.39 21.17
CA GLY A 359 -53.11 9.49 22.13
C GLY A 359 -51.99 9.52 23.18
N TRP A 360 -51.04 8.55 23.14
CA TRP A 360 -49.95 8.48 24.13
C TRP A 360 -49.11 9.78 24.18
N ALA A 361 -48.67 10.29 23.04
CA ALA A 361 -47.84 11.49 22.98
C ALA A 361 -48.54 12.74 23.50
N ALA A 362 -49.84 12.88 23.27
CA ALA A 362 -50.64 14.01 23.82
C ALA A 362 -50.70 13.95 25.35
N ARG A 363 -50.99 12.75 25.91
CA ARG A 363 -51.02 12.54 27.37
C ARG A 363 -49.61 12.80 27.97
N PHE A 364 -48.57 12.34 27.33
CA PHE A 364 -47.19 12.52 27.80
C PHE A 364 -46.79 14.00 27.82
N ARG A 365 -47.07 14.79 26.77
CA ARG A 365 -46.82 16.24 26.76
C ARG A 365 -47.62 16.98 27.84
N ALA A 366 -48.82 16.55 28.17
CA ALA A 366 -49.62 17.17 29.23
C ALA A 366 -48.95 17.07 30.63
N THR A 367 -48.08 16.08 30.86
CA THR A 367 -47.32 15.95 32.12
C THR A 367 -46.22 16.99 32.24
N TRP A 368 -45.69 17.54 31.12
CA TRP A 368 -44.63 18.56 31.12
C TRP A 368 -45.15 19.97 31.47
N LYS A 369 -46.44 20.24 31.23
CA LYS A 369 -47.05 21.53 31.54
C LYS A 369 -47.42 21.72 33.01
N LYS A 370 -47.11 20.73 33.85
CA LYS A 370 -47.41 20.75 35.31
C LYS A 370 -46.15 21.00 36.18
N LYS A 371 -45.03 21.47 35.60
CA LYS A 371 -43.89 21.94 36.34
C LYS A 371 -43.70 23.44 36.19
#